data_d62c3b8fdab60ffd0c60694b26b4bda8
#
_entry.id   d62c3b8fdab60ffd0c60694b26b4bda8
#
_cell.length_a   1.000
_cell.length_b   1.000
_cell.length_c   1.000
_cell.angle_alpha   90.00
_cell.angle_beta   90.00
_cell.angle_gamma   90.00
#
_symmetry.space_group_name_H-M   'P 1'
#
loop_
_entity.id
_entity.type
_entity.pdbx_description
1 polymer ?
#
loop_
_entity_poly.entity_id
_entity_poly.type
_entity_poly.pdbx_seq_one_letter_code
_entity_poly.pdbx_strand_id
1 'polypeptide(L)'
;MLDTAVNLCKEICQVLDKKRSLKLESKLRISIILDEISRIMDDTAQKLKNDEYPHGNCVILQNLSENLSKNLSEYVKKEDLDKLDKSMNESLLVEKYFAERKHTDGIFQIERASGEFKSLSLLMKL
;
A
#
# COMPACT_ATOMS: atom_id res chain seq x y z
N MET A 1 8.53 2.99 8.77
CA MET A 1 8.71 2.53 7.37
C MET A 1 7.37 2.46 6.62
N LEU A 2 6.40 1.70 7.11
CA LEU A 2 5.05 1.71 6.53
C LEU A 2 4.42 3.10 6.55
N ASP A 3 4.65 3.88 7.60
CA ASP A 3 4.14 5.23 7.72
C ASP A 3 4.59 6.13 6.57
N THR A 4 5.83 5.99 6.12
CA THR A 4 6.36 6.77 5.00
C THR A 4 5.64 6.41 3.70
N ALA A 5 5.42 5.12 3.43
CA ALA A 5 4.70 4.65 2.25
C ALA A 5 3.25 5.14 2.26
N VAL A 6 2.57 5.04 3.40
CA VAL A 6 1.19 5.51 3.56
C VAL A 6 1.10 7.03 3.34
N ASN A 7 2.02 7.80 3.93
CA ASN A 7 2.02 9.26 3.79
C ASN A 7 2.27 9.68 2.34
N LEU A 8 3.18 9.03 1.63
CA LEU A 8 3.42 9.28 0.22
C LEU A 8 2.17 8.97 -0.62
N CYS A 9 1.50 7.85 -0.36
CA CYS A 9 0.24 7.52 -1.01
C CYS A 9 -0.83 8.58 -0.75
N LYS A 10 -0.94 9.05 0.50
CA LYS A 10 -1.89 10.11 0.86
C LYS A 10 -1.63 11.40 0.07
N GLU A 11 -0.38 11.85 0.02
CA GLU A 11 0.00 13.04 -0.74
C GLU A 11 -0.34 12.90 -2.22
N ILE A 12 0.00 11.76 -2.81
CA ILE A 12 -0.28 11.48 -4.21
C ILE A 12 -1.78 11.49 -4.47
N CYS A 13 -2.57 10.78 -3.65
CA CYS A 13 -4.02 10.70 -3.81
C CYS A 13 -4.68 12.07 -3.60
N GLN A 14 -4.20 12.90 -2.67
CA GLN A 14 -4.71 14.25 -2.48
C GLN A 14 -4.45 15.14 -3.70
N VAL A 15 -3.26 15.04 -4.29
CA VAL A 15 -2.93 15.76 -5.52
C VAL A 15 -3.85 15.32 -6.66
N LEU A 16 -4.09 14.02 -6.80
CA LEU A 16 -4.96 13.47 -7.83
C LEU A 16 -6.41 13.89 -7.66
N ASP A 17 -6.90 13.93 -6.41
CA ASP A 17 -8.26 14.35 -6.09
C ASP A 17 -8.51 15.82 -6.49
N LYS A 18 -7.49 16.67 -6.36
CA LYS A 18 -7.56 18.08 -6.76
C LYS A 18 -7.48 18.28 -8.28
N LYS A 19 -6.93 17.31 -9.01
CA LYS A 19 -6.84 17.38 -10.47
C LYS A 19 -8.14 16.87 -11.09
N ARG A 20 -9.00 17.79 -11.50
CA ARG A 20 -10.28 17.48 -12.17
C ARG A 20 -10.14 16.72 -13.48
N SER A 21 -8.92 16.61 -14.00
CA SER A 21 -8.63 15.94 -15.27
C SER A 21 -8.43 14.42 -15.14
N LEU A 22 -8.46 13.87 -13.93
CA LEU A 22 -8.29 12.44 -13.72
C LEU A 22 -9.54 11.70 -14.19
N LYS A 23 -9.36 10.82 -15.16
CA LYS A 23 -10.46 10.03 -15.70
C LYS A 23 -11.03 9.10 -14.64
N LEU A 24 -12.33 8.91 -14.62
CA LEU A 24 -13.02 8.00 -13.71
C LEU A 24 -12.44 6.59 -13.75
N GLU A 25 -12.12 6.09 -14.95
CA GLU A 25 -11.48 4.78 -15.12
C GLU A 25 -10.16 4.65 -14.39
N SER A 26 -9.33 5.69 -14.43
CA SER A 26 -8.03 5.70 -13.72
C SER A 26 -8.23 5.72 -12.21
N LYS A 27 -9.17 6.50 -11.72
CA LYS A 27 -9.53 6.51 -10.29
C LYS A 27 -10.00 5.14 -9.81
N LEU A 28 -10.85 4.47 -10.59
CA LEU A 28 -11.36 3.15 -10.25
C LEU A 28 -10.24 2.10 -10.24
N ARG A 29 -9.32 2.13 -11.20
CA ARG A 29 -8.17 1.21 -11.22
C ARG A 29 -7.27 1.40 -10.01
N ILE A 30 -6.96 2.64 -9.66
CA ILE A 30 -6.16 2.97 -8.49
C ILE A 30 -6.87 2.49 -7.22
N SER A 31 -8.18 2.74 -7.13
CA SER A 31 -9.01 2.28 -6.01
C SER A 31 -8.96 0.76 -5.83
N ILE A 32 -9.07 0.00 -6.92
CA ILE A 32 -9.01 -1.47 -6.89
C ILE A 32 -7.65 -1.94 -6.36
N ILE A 33 -6.56 -1.34 -6.82
CA ILE A 33 -5.21 -1.68 -6.37
C ILE A 33 -5.04 -1.38 -4.88
N LEU A 34 -5.51 -0.22 -4.42
CA LEU A 34 -5.45 0.16 -3.01
C LEU A 34 -6.27 -0.79 -2.13
N ASP A 35 -7.45 -1.22 -2.58
CA ASP A 35 -8.26 -2.23 -1.89
C ASP A 35 -7.53 -3.55 -1.77
N GLU A 36 -6.87 -4.01 -2.83
CA GLU A 36 -6.11 -5.25 -2.79
C GLU A 36 -4.90 -5.17 -1.86
N ILE A 37 -4.19 -4.04 -1.86
CA ILE A 37 -3.09 -3.81 -0.90
C ILE A 37 -3.62 -3.92 0.52
N SER A 38 -4.74 -3.26 0.83
CA SER A 38 -5.38 -3.32 2.14
C SER A 38 -5.75 -4.75 2.51
N ARG A 39 -6.37 -5.49 1.61
CA ARG A 39 -6.77 -6.87 1.83
C ARG A 39 -5.58 -7.78 2.14
N ILE A 40 -4.49 -7.66 1.39
CA ILE A 40 -3.30 -8.49 1.61
C ILE A 40 -2.59 -8.10 2.92
N MET A 41 -2.60 -6.83 3.28
CA MET A 41 -2.07 -6.38 4.57
C MET A 41 -2.88 -6.96 5.74
N ASP A 42 -4.21 -6.97 5.64
CA ASP A 42 -5.07 -7.60 6.66
C ASP A 42 -4.79 -9.08 6.78
N ASP A 43 -4.67 -9.79 5.66
CA ASP A 43 -4.34 -11.20 5.62
C ASP A 43 -2.97 -11.46 6.26
N THR A 44 -1.99 -10.63 5.98
CA THR A 44 -0.65 -10.71 6.57
C THR A 44 -0.72 -10.55 8.09
N ALA A 45 -1.42 -9.52 8.57
CA ALA A 45 -1.60 -9.28 10.00
C ALA A 45 -2.29 -10.46 10.68
N GLN A 46 -3.33 -11.01 10.07
CA GLN A 46 -4.07 -12.15 10.62
C GLN A 46 -3.22 -13.40 10.71
N LYS A 47 -2.43 -13.69 9.69
CA LYS A 47 -1.48 -14.83 9.70
C LYS A 47 -0.45 -14.66 10.81
N LEU A 48 0.12 -13.47 10.97
CA LEU A 48 1.10 -13.21 12.03
C LEU A 48 0.47 -13.36 13.42
N LYS A 49 -0.77 -12.94 13.62
CA LYS A 49 -1.50 -13.14 14.89
C LYS A 49 -1.70 -14.61 15.21
N ASN A 50 -1.85 -15.45 14.22
CA ASN A 50 -2.06 -16.88 14.35
C ASN A 50 -0.75 -17.67 14.35
N ASP A 51 0.40 -17.01 14.47
CA ASP A 51 1.73 -17.61 14.36
C ASP A 51 1.96 -18.33 13.02
N GLU A 52 1.26 -17.94 11.98
CA GLU A 52 1.44 -18.46 10.62
C GLU A 52 2.40 -17.58 9.83
N TYR A 53 3.30 -18.20 9.08
CA TYR A 53 4.17 -17.45 8.18
C TYR A 53 3.38 -16.98 6.95
N PRO A 54 3.40 -15.67 6.60
CA PRO A 54 2.62 -15.15 5.48
C PRO A 54 3.29 -15.44 4.12
N HIS A 55 3.30 -16.69 3.71
CA HIS A 55 3.91 -17.14 2.46
C HIS A 55 3.37 -16.38 1.24
N GLY A 56 4.26 -15.79 0.47
CA GLY A 56 3.92 -15.13 -0.78
C GLY A 56 3.28 -13.75 -0.65
N ASN A 57 2.85 -13.35 0.54
CA ASN A 57 2.20 -12.05 0.73
C ASN A 57 3.13 -10.89 0.33
N CYS A 58 4.42 -10.99 0.63
CA CYS A 58 5.40 -9.97 0.27
C CYS A 58 5.52 -9.80 -1.25
N VAL A 59 5.54 -10.91 -1.99
CA VAL A 59 5.61 -10.90 -3.45
C VAL A 59 4.35 -10.28 -4.04
N ILE A 60 3.18 -10.64 -3.51
CA ILE A 60 1.89 -10.07 -3.96
C ILE A 60 1.88 -8.56 -3.72
N LEU A 61 2.27 -8.10 -2.53
CA LEU A 61 2.34 -6.68 -2.21
C LEU A 61 3.31 -5.93 -3.11
N GLN A 62 4.46 -6.53 -3.41
CA GLN A 62 5.43 -5.96 -4.33
C GLN A 62 4.83 -5.78 -5.73
N ASN A 63 4.14 -6.79 -6.25
CA ASN A 63 3.47 -6.71 -7.54
C ASN A 63 2.36 -5.65 -7.55
N LEU A 64 1.60 -5.56 -6.49
CA LEU A 64 0.56 -4.53 -6.35
C LEU A 64 1.17 -3.12 -6.31
N SER A 65 2.29 -2.95 -5.61
CA SER A 65 3.01 -1.69 -5.56
C SER A 65 3.50 -1.27 -6.95
N GLU A 66 4.06 -2.19 -7.72
CA GLU A 66 4.50 -1.93 -9.09
C GLU A 66 3.33 -1.52 -9.99
N ASN A 67 2.19 -2.20 -9.86
CA ASN A 67 0.98 -1.86 -10.59
C ASN A 67 0.45 -0.48 -10.20
N LEU A 68 0.49 -0.14 -8.91
CA LEU A 68 0.10 1.18 -8.44
C LEU A 68 0.97 2.27 -9.08
N SER A 69 2.29 2.08 -9.07
CA SER A 69 3.23 3.02 -9.68
C SER A 69 2.98 3.21 -11.17
N LYS A 70 2.72 2.12 -11.90
CA LYS A 70 2.39 2.19 -13.33
C LYS A 70 1.14 3.01 -13.59
N ASN A 71 0.09 2.83 -12.80
CA ASN A 71 -1.16 3.57 -12.94
C ASN A 71 -1.02 5.04 -12.53
N LEU A 72 -0.07 5.36 -11.68
CA LEU A 72 0.21 6.73 -11.24
C LEU A 72 1.20 7.47 -12.15
N SER A 73 1.92 6.76 -13.04
CA SER A 73 3.02 7.32 -13.82
C SER A 73 2.64 8.48 -14.73
N GLU A 74 1.40 8.55 -15.18
CA GLU A 74 0.90 9.65 -16.01
C GLU A 74 0.64 10.93 -15.21
N TYR A 75 0.48 10.83 -13.90
CA TYR A 75 -0.01 11.92 -13.05
C TYR A 75 1.01 12.41 -12.03
N VAL A 76 2.04 11.63 -11.78
CA VAL A 76 3.01 11.84 -10.70
C VAL A 76 4.42 11.86 -11.27
N LYS A 77 5.27 12.72 -10.72
CA LYS A 77 6.67 12.79 -11.12
C LYS A 77 7.40 11.50 -10.80
N LYS A 78 8.34 11.12 -11.67
CA LYS A 78 9.14 9.90 -11.50
C LYS A 78 9.85 9.86 -10.14
N GLU A 79 10.35 10.99 -9.65
CA GLU A 79 11.01 11.06 -8.35
C GLU A 79 10.10 10.65 -7.21
N ASP A 80 8.83 11.07 -7.24
CA ASP A 80 7.85 10.71 -6.21
C ASP A 80 7.46 9.24 -6.31
N LEU A 81 7.36 8.70 -7.54
CA LEU A 81 7.11 7.27 -7.77
C LEU A 81 8.27 6.42 -7.25
N ASP A 82 9.51 6.83 -7.50
CA ASP A 82 10.69 6.11 -7.02
C ASP A 82 10.73 6.09 -5.48
N LYS A 83 10.36 7.20 -4.83
CA LYS A 83 10.24 7.25 -3.36
C LYS A 83 9.16 6.32 -2.85
N LEU A 84 8.01 6.29 -3.51
CA LEU A 84 6.90 5.40 -3.16
C LEU A 84 7.33 3.94 -3.28
N ASP A 85 7.92 3.55 -4.41
CA ASP A 85 8.40 2.20 -4.65
C ASP A 85 9.44 1.77 -3.62
N LYS A 86 10.39 2.64 -3.32
CA LYS A 86 11.42 2.37 -2.31
C LYS A 86 10.79 2.18 -0.93
N SER A 87 9.87 3.06 -0.53
CA SER A 87 9.20 2.98 0.77
C SER A 87 8.33 1.73 0.88
N MET A 88 7.63 1.36 -0.19
CA MET A 88 6.84 0.12 -0.22
C MET A 88 7.73 -1.10 -0.11
N ASN A 89 8.83 -1.16 -0.87
CA ASN A 89 9.76 -2.28 -0.83
C ASN A 89 10.43 -2.43 0.53
N GLU A 90 10.85 -1.34 1.16
CA GLU A 90 11.39 -1.36 2.52
C GLU A 90 10.36 -1.85 3.54
N SER A 91 9.10 -1.47 3.35
CA SER A 91 8.00 -1.91 4.21
C SER A 91 7.71 -3.41 4.05
N LEU A 92 7.93 -3.96 2.86
CA LEU A 92 7.69 -5.38 2.56
C LEU A 92 8.76 -6.30 3.17
N LEU A 93 9.92 -5.78 3.52
CA LEU A 93 10.91 -6.49 4.32
C LEU A 93 10.40 -6.80 5.72
N VAL A 94 9.32 -6.16 6.12
CA VAL A 94 8.61 -6.38 7.37
C VAL A 94 8.16 -7.85 7.50
N GLU A 95 7.73 -8.50 6.41
CA GLU A 95 7.36 -9.91 6.43
C GLU A 95 8.48 -10.78 7.03
N LYS A 96 9.71 -10.60 6.53
CA LYS A 96 10.88 -11.34 7.02
C LYS A 96 11.22 -10.96 8.47
N TYR A 97 11.16 -9.67 8.76
CA TYR A 97 11.51 -9.14 10.07
C TYR A 97 10.56 -9.65 11.16
N PHE A 98 9.26 -9.70 10.90
CA PHE A 98 8.26 -10.17 11.85
C PHE A 98 8.25 -11.69 12.00
N ALA A 99 8.51 -12.42 10.94
CA ALA A 99 8.68 -13.87 11.03
C ALA A 99 9.81 -14.24 11.98
N GLU A 100 10.85 -13.42 12.06
CA GLU A 100 12.00 -13.66 12.93
C GLU A 100 11.79 -13.22 14.39
N ARG A 101 10.99 -12.17 14.65
CA ARG A 101 10.94 -11.51 15.96
C ARG A 101 9.59 -11.44 16.65
N LYS A 102 8.49 -11.83 16.04
CA LYS A 102 7.12 -11.83 16.61
C LYS A 102 6.74 -10.51 17.33
N HIS A 103 6.94 -9.35 16.70
CA HIS A 103 6.62 -8.07 17.33
C HIS A 103 5.15 -7.70 17.19
N THR A 104 4.45 -7.60 18.31
CA THR A 104 3.05 -7.15 18.40
C THR A 104 2.87 -5.76 17.78
N ASP A 105 3.81 -4.85 17.99
CA ASP A 105 3.77 -3.50 17.45
C ASP A 105 3.75 -3.48 15.92
N GLY A 106 4.46 -4.40 15.30
CA GLY A 106 4.48 -4.49 13.85
C GLY A 106 3.19 -4.99 13.26
N ILE A 107 2.52 -5.94 13.91
CA ILE A 107 1.19 -6.39 13.51
C ILE A 107 0.22 -5.21 13.54
N PHE A 108 0.28 -4.42 14.61
CA PHE A 108 -0.56 -3.23 14.75
C PHE A 108 -0.29 -2.20 13.64
N GLN A 109 0.98 -1.98 13.26
CA GLN A 109 1.35 -1.09 12.16
C GLN A 109 0.80 -1.57 10.83
N ILE A 110 0.82 -2.88 10.57
CA ILE A 110 0.27 -3.46 9.35
C ILE A 110 -1.25 -3.25 9.29
N GLU A 111 -1.95 -3.49 10.39
CA GLU A 111 -3.39 -3.26 10.48
C GLU A 111 -3.75 -1.78 10.25
N ARG A 112 -2.98 -0.89 10.85
CA ARG A 112 -3.17 0.55 10.66
C ARG A 112 -2.94 0.96 9.20
N ALA A 113 -1.88 0.45 8.58
CA ALA A 113 -1.59 0.72 7.18
C ALA A 113 -2.71 0.20 6.27
N SER A 114 -3.24 -0.99 6.56
CA SER A 114 -4.40 -1.55 5.85
C SER A 114 -5.58 -0.59 5.88
N GLY A 115 -5.93 -0.08 7.05
CA GLY A 115 -7.02 0.89 7.22
C GLY A 115 -6.78 2.18 6.42
N GLU A 116 -5.55 2.67 6.40
CA GLU A 116 -5.18 3.86 5.64
C GLU A 116 -5.31 3.64 4.13
N PHE A 117 -4.85 2.51 3.62
CA PHE A 117 -5.01 2.17 2.20
C PHE A 117 -6.50 2.02 1.83
N LYS A 118 -7.31 1.46 2.72
CA LYS A 118 -8.75 1.37 2.52
C LYS A 118 -9.39 2.75 2.43
N SER A 119 -9.00 3.67 3.30
CA SER A 119 -9.47 5.06 3.28
C SER A 119 -9.09 5.76 1.98
N LEU A 120 -7.87 5.54 1.48
CA LEU A 120 -7.43 6.10 0.20
C LEU A 120 -8.24 5.54 -0.97
N SER A 121 -8.56 4.25 -0.94
CA SER A 121 -9.43 3.64 -1.95
C SER A 121 -10.80 4.30 -1.98
N LEU A 122 -11.39 4.54 -0.83
CA LEU A 122 -12.69 5.23 -0.73
C LEU A 122 -12.62 6.65 -1.28
N LEU A 123 -11.53 7.38 -1.00
CA LEU A 123 -11.29 8.71 -1.55
C LEU A 123 -11.28 8.68 -3.09
N MET A 124 -10.66 7.68 -3.69
CA MET A 124 -10.58 7.56 -5.14
C MET A 124 -11.94 7.22 -5.79
N LYS A 125 -12.86 6.62 -5.06
CA LYS A 125 -14.20 6.29 -5.55
C LYS A 125 -15.17 7.48 -5.55
N LEU A 126 -14.85 8.49 -4.80
CA LEU A 126 -15.64 9.72 -4.72
C LEU A 126 -15.29 10.66 -5.88
#